data_1c361847967d077b89f43c6a403629c0
#
_entry.id   1c361847967d077b89f43c6a403629c0
#
_cell.length_a   1.000
_cell.length_b   1.000
_cell.length_c   1.000
_cell.angle_alpha   90.00
_cell.angle_beta   90.00
_cell.angle_gamma   90.00
#
_symmetry.space_group_name_H-M   'P 1'
#
loop_
_entity.id
_entity.type
_entity.pdbx_description
1 polymer ?
#
loop_
_entity_poly.entity_id
_entity_poly.type
_entity_poly.pdbx_seq_one_letter_code
_entity_poly.pdbx_strand_id
1 'polypeptide(L)'
;EQWKDEKVVSLLTEWVNNGGAFIGVNEPSATDGYDTFFRMSHVLGVSEDTGARICHGKYSFDVENNGAVVDGTVLAGKNKVYLVDGETKVLAADGDMPTVTTHKFGKGTGVYMSSFKHGEVNNRTLLNLILTAAGESTDQKYLTDNVNTECCYYPEGKQLVVINNADTEQTATVKTDAGDKTVTLSAFDTQIVQL
;
A
#
# COMPACT_ATOMS: atom_id res chain seq x y z
N GLU A 1 -6.86 -14.68 -0.48
CA GLU A 1 -6.85 -15.97 -1.17
C GLU A 1 -6.40 -17.08 -0.22
N GLN A 2 -7.05 -18.22 -0.29
CA GLN A 2 -6.68 -19.41 0.45
C GLN A 2 -5.62 -20.18 -0.36
N TRP A 3 -4.39 -20.13 0.07
CA TRP A 3 -3.32 -20.90 -0.58
C TRP A 3 -3.18 -22.24 0.12
N LYS A 4 -3.67 -23.27 -0.54
CA LYS A 4 -3.56 -24.65 -0.05
C LYS A 4 -2.20 -25.29 -0.32
N ASP A 5 -1.44 -24.73 -1.26
CA ASP A 5 -0.17 -25.31 -1.70
C ASP A 5 1.01 -24.69 -0.93
N GLU A 6 1.62 -25.48 -0.07
CA GLU A 6 2.86 -25.15 0.67
C GLU A 6 3.99 -24.70 -0.27
N LYS A 7 4.03 -25.20 -1.50
CA LYS A 7 5.04 -24.81 -2.47
C LYS A 7 4.90 -23.35 -2.88
N VAL A 8 3.68 -22.84 -3.02
CA VAL A 8 3.43 -21.42 -3.33
C VAL A 8 3.91 -20.55 -2.19
N VAL A 9 3.57 -20.90 -0.93
CA VAL A 9 4.02 -20.17 0.25
C VAL A 9 5.56 -20.15 0.32
N SER A 10 6.19 -21.30 0.12
CA SER A 10 7.66 -21.41 0.17
C SER A 10 8.34 -20.57 -0.92
N LEU A 11 7.84 -20.61 -2.17
CA LEU A 11 8.39 -19.84 -3.28
C LEU A 11 8.23 -18.33 -3.08
N LEU A 12 7.10 -17.88 -2.58
CA LEU A 12 6.88 -16.46 -2.29
C LEU A 12 7.73 -16.00 -1.10
N THR A 13 7.86 -16.82 -0.06
CA THR A 13 8.74 -16.54 1.07
C THR A 13 10.19 -16.38 0.60
N GLU A 14 10.69 -17.31 -0.22
CA GLU A 14 12.02 -17.24 -0.80
C GLU A 14 12.19 -16.00 -1.68
N TRP A 15 11.20 -15.69 -2.52
CA TRP A 15 11.23 -14.52 -3.38
C TRP A 15 11.33 -13.22 -2.56
N VAL A 16 10.54 -13.05 -1.50
CA VAL A 16 10.63 -11.88 -0.62
C VAL A 16 11.97 -11.85 0.11
N ASN A 17 12.42 -12.98 0.63
CA ASN A 17 13.73 -13.06 1.31
C ASN A 17 14.89 -12.61 0.40
N ASN A 18 14.77 -12.81 -0.91
CA ASN A 18 15.76 -12.39 -1.91
C ASN A 18 15.59 -10.95 -2.43
N GLY A 19 14.64 -10.17 -1.91
CA GLY A 19 14.46 -8.76 -2.23
C GLY A 19 13.13 -8.41 -2.88
N GLY A 20 12.21 -9.37 -3.01
CA GLY A 20 10.86 -9.13 -3.48
C GLY A 20 10.01 -8.31 -2.49
N ALA A 21 8.92 -7.73 -2.99
CA ALA A 21 7.94 -7.02 -2.17
C ALA A 21 6.59 -7.73 -2.23
N PHE A 22 6.03 -8.10 -1.09
CA PHE A 22 4.75 -8.79 -1.02
C PHE A 22 3.71 -7.96 -0.27
N ILE A 23 2.59 -7.65 -0.92
CA ILE A 23 1.48 -6.92 -0.30
C ILE A 23 0.30 -7.87 -0.12
N GLY A 24 -0.04 -8.12 1.13
CA GLY A 24 -1.20 -8.91 1.52
C GLY A 24 -2.37 -8.02 1.93
N VAL A 25 -3.54 -8.24 1.33
CA VAL A 25 -4.75 -7.45 1.59
C VAL A 25 -5.85 -8.34 2.14
N ASN A 26 -6.58 -7.85 3.12
CA ASN A 26 -7.66 -8.53 3.85
C ASN A 26 -7.17 -9.76 4.64
N GLU A 27 -7.42 -10.94 4.15
CA GLU A 27 -7.01 -12.24 4.72
C GLU A 27 -5.90 -12.86 3.84
N PRO A 28 -4.70 -12.24 3.79
CA PRO A 28 -3.66 -12.67 2.88
C PRO A 28 -3.10 -14.02 3.32
N SER A 29 -3.02 -14.95 2.37
CA SER A 29 -2.54 -16.30 2.63
C SER A 29 -3.29 -17.02 3.76
N ALA A 30 -4.55 -16.65 4.01
CA ALA A 30 -5.42 -17.40 4.89
C ALA A 30 -5.59 -18.82 4.37
N THR A 31 -5.80 -19.71 5.27
CA THR A 31 -5.60 -21.12 5.13
C THR A 31 -6.77 -21.87 4.52
N ASP A 32 -6.65 -23.17 4.43
CA ASP A 32 -7.61 -24.12 3.89
C ASP A 32 -8.89 -24.33 4.76
N GLY A 33 -9.09 -23.48 5.77
CA GLY A 33 -10.24 -23.55 6.67
C GLY A 33 -10.01 -24.35 7.96
N TYR A 34 -8.84 -24.96 8.11
CA TYR A 34 -8.45 -25.65 9.34
C TYR A 34 -7.50 -24.84 10.19
N ASP A 35 -6.60 -24.11 9.56
CA ASP A 35 -5.66 -23.23 10.23
C ASP A 35 -6.20 -21.81 10.21
N THR A 36 -6.03 -21.10 11.30
CA THR A 36 -6.58 -19.77 11.53
C THR A 36 -5.44 -18.75 11.74
N PHE A 37 -4.41 -18.84 10.90
CA PHE A 37 -3.30 -17.90 10.91
C PHE A 37 -2.84 -17.61 9.49
N PHE A 38 -2.23 -16.46 9.30
CA PHE A 38 -1.65 -16.13 8.00
C PHE A 38 -0.39 -16.95 7.75
N ARG A 39 -0.39 -17.74 6.69
CA ARG A 39 0.78 -18.54 6.30
C ARG A 39 2.02 -17.70 6.01
N MET A 40 1.81 -16.47 5.55
CA MET A 40 2.86 -15.49 5.31
C MET A 40 3.07 -14.54 6.49
N SER A 41 2.60 -14.88 7.69
CA SER A 41 2.71 -14.04 8.89
C SER A 41 4.14 -13.57 9.17
N HIS A 42 5.12 -14.44 8.99
CA HIS A 42 6.56 -14.14 9.14
C HIS A 42 7.09 -13.13 8.10
N VAL A 43 6.47 -13.06 6.93
CA VAL A 43 6.80 -12.06 5.90
C VAL A 43 6.06 -10.75 6.15
N LEU A 44 4.78 -10.84 6.55
CA LEU A 44 3.91 -9.67 6.72
C LEU A 44 4.11 -8.95 8.07
N GLY A 45 4.74 -9.62 9.05
CA GLY A 45 4.89 -9.12 10.41
C GLY A 45 3.61 -9.16 11.24
N VAL A 46 2.51 -9.69 10.70
CA VAL A 46 1.21 -9.80 11.36
C VAL A 46 0.60 -11.18 11.17
N SER A 47 -0.23 -11.60 12.12
CA SER A 47 -1.05 -12.80 11.99
C SER A 47 -2.46 -12.58 12.52
N GLU A 48 -3.36 -13.48 12.17
CA GLU A 48 -4.75 -13.41 12.59
C GLU A 48 -4.94 -13.80 14.06
N ASP A 49 -5.71 -13.00 14.79
CA ASP A 49 -6.15 -13.30 16.14
C ASP A 49 -7.56 -13.92 16.10
N THR A 50 -7.62 -15.22 16.21
CA THR A 50 -8.88 -15.97 16.19
C THR A 50 -9.57 -16.02 17.55
N GLY A 51 -8.94 -15.48 18.61
CA GLY A 51 -9.42 -15.61 19.98
C GLY A 51 -9.27 -17.04 20.56
N ALA A 52 -8.91 -18.01 19.73
CA ALA A 52 -8.72 -19.41 20.15
C ALA A 52 -7.31 -19.69 20.70
N ARG A 53 -6.35 -18.79 20.42
CA ARG A 53 -4.99 -18.88 20.94
C ARG A 53 -4.74 -17.75 21.93
N ILE A 54 -4.16 -18.10 23.07
CA ILE A 54 -3.55 -17.10 23.92
C ILE A 54 -2.31 -16.62 23.15
N CYS A 55 -2.44 -15.49 22.47
CA CYS A 55 -1.31 -14.88 21.79
C CYS A 55 -0.37 -14.35 22.86
N HIS A 56 0.65 -15.14 23.19
CA HIS A 56 1.73 -14.70 24.02
C HIS A 56 2.46 -13.57 23.32
N GLY A 57 2.48 -12.40 23.94
CA GLY A 57 3.23 -11.26 23.45
C GLY A 57 2.50 -10.50 22.34
N LYS A 58 1.36 -9.90 22.66
CA LYS A 58 0.89 -8.76 21.86
C LYS A 58 1.95 -7.68 21.98
N TYR A 59 2.65 -7.44 20.90
CA TYR A 59 3.58 -6.32 20.82
C TYR A 59 2.77 -5.02 20.82
N SER A 60 3.13 -4.08 21.69
CA SER A 60 2.63 -2.72 21.60
C SER A 60 3.29 -2.01 20.42
N PHE A 61 2.61 -1.06 19.85
CA PHE A 61 3.12 -0.28 18.72
C PHE A 61 2.71 1.18 18.83
N ASP A 62 3.50 2.03 18.19
CA ASP A 62 3.14 3.37 17.83
C ASP A 62 2.86 3.45 16.34
N VAL A 63 1.97 4.35 15.92
CA VAL A 63 1.70 4.54 14.49
C VAL A 63 2.78 5.43 13.90
N GLU A 64 3.58 4.87 13.01
CA GLU A 64 4.72 5.54 12.35
C GLU A 64 4.33 6.14 10.98
N ASN A 65 3.10 6.58 10.81
CA ASN A 65 2.70 7.21 9.56
C ASN A 65 3.31 8.61 9.46
N ASN A 66 4.21 8.80 8.50
CA ASN A 66 4.81 10.10 8.20
C ASN A 66 3.96 10.96 7.23
N GLY A 67 2.70 10.58 6.98
CA GLY A 67 1.78 11.26 6.08
C GLY A 67 2.05 11.05 4.59
N ALA A 68 3.23 10.57 4.24
CA ALA A 68 3.63 10.38 2.85
C ALA A 68 3.22 9.02 2.26
N VAL A 69 2.90 8.05 3.10
CA VAL A 69 2.61 6.68 2.67
C VAL A 69 1.12 6.37 2.73
N VAL A 70 0.50 6.54 3.88
CA VAL A 70 -0.93 6.28 4.04
C VAL A 70 -1.70 7.61 4.01
N ASP A 71 -2.38 7.83 2.91
CA ASP A 71 -3.33 8.92 2.73
C ASP A 71 -4.73 8.30 2.66
N GLY A 72 -5.61 8.72 3.54
CA GLY A 72 -6.94 8.13 3.67
C GLY A 72 -7.07 7.13 4.83
N THR A 73 -8.26 6.59 4.97
CA THR A 73 -8.64 5.72 6.08
C THR A 73 -8.63 4.26 5.63
N VAL A 74 -7.70 3.49 6.17
CA VAL A 74 -7.71 2.03 6.07
C VAL A 74 -8.38 1.48 7.31
N LEU A 75 -9.65 1.11 7.16
CA LEU A 75 -10.45 0.57 8.24
C LEU A 75 -10.00 -0.84 8.60
N ALA A 76 -10.32 -1.25 9.82
CA ALA A 76 -10.15 -2.62 10.25
C ALA A 76 -10.82 -3.58 9.27
N GLY A 77 -10.10 -4.65 8.96
CA GLY A 77 -10.63 -5.76 8.17
C GLY A 77 -11.64 -6.59 8.98
N LYS A 78 -12.11 -7.66 8.38
CA LYS A 78 -13.05 -8.60 9.01
C LYS A 78 -12.46 -9.27 10.24
N ASN A 79 -11.17 -9.58 10.22
CA ASN A 79 -10.48 -10.33 11.26
C ASN A 79 -9.55 -9.42 12.06
N LYS A 80 -9.46 -9.69 13.35
CA LYS A 80 -8.46 -9.05 14.21
C LYS A 80 -7.08 -9.61 13.89
N VAL A 81 -6.09 -8.73 13.89
CA VAL A 81 -4.70 -9.11 13.67
C VAL A 81 -3.82 -8.61 14.83
N TYR A 82 -2.68 -9.24 15.00
CA TYR A 82 -1.65 -8.87 15.97
C TYR A 82 -0.27 -8.89 15.31
N LEU A 83 0.68 -8.15 15.86
CA LEU A 83 2.07 -8.18 15.44
C LEU A 83 2.73 -9.48 15.89
N VAL A 84 3.50 -10.11 15.00
CA VAL A 84 4.23 -11.36 15.32
C VAL A 84 5.60 -11.10 15.95
N ASP A 85 6.12 -9.89 15.80
CA ASP A 85 7.39 -9.44 16.37
C ASP A 85 7.40 -7.94 16.68
N GLY A 86 8.50 -7.45 17.24
CA GLY A 86 8.69 -6.04 17.59
C GLY A 86 9.34 -5.19 16.47
N GLU A 87 9.62 -5.76 15.31
CA GLU A 87 10.28 -5.06 14.20
C GLU A 87 9.30 -4.57 13.15
N THR A 88 8.05 -5.04 13.24
CA THR A 88 6.97 -4.64 12.35
C THR A 88 6.57 -3.20 12.61
N LYS A 89 6.62 -2.35 11.57
CA LYS A 89 6.19 -0.97 11.64
C LYS A 89 4.71 -0.86 11.31
N VAL A 90 3.97 -0.12 12.16
CA VAL A 90 2.55 0.17 11.94
C VAL A 90 2.41 1.55 11.32
N LEU A 91 1.85 1.61 10.13
CA LEU A 91 1.63 2.86 9.39
C LEU A 91 0.22 3.41 9.61
N ALA A 92 -0.75 2.56 9.89
CA ALA A 92 -2.10 2.95 10.26
C ALA A 92 -2.72 1.91 11.19
N ALA A 93 -3.65 2.37 12.04
CA ALA A 93 -4.37 1.53 12.99
C ALA A 93 -5.82 2.01 13.14
N ASP A 94 -6.70 1.09 13.54
CA ASP A 94 -8.05 1.36 14.02
C ASP A 94 -8.11 0.95 15.49
N GLY A 95 -8.01 1.94 16.37
CA GLY A 95 -7.84 1.72 17.81
C GLY A 95 -6.53 0.99 18.12
N ASP A 96 -6.64 -0.17 18.73
CA ASP A 96 -5.50 -1.05 19.11
C ASP A 96 -5.15 -2.07 18.02
N MET A 97 -5.77 -2.00 16.86
CA MET A 97 -5.61 -2.96 15.77
C MET A 97 -4.84 -2.34 14.61
N PRO A 98 -3.68 -2.91 14.22
CA PRO A 98 -2.94 -2.44 13.07
C PRO A 98 -3.75 -2.70 11.77
N THR A 99 -3.88 -1.67 10.93
CA THR A 99 -4.58 -1.75 9.66
C THR A 99 -3.66 -1.70 8.45
N VAL A 100 -2.51 -1.06 8.57
CA VAL A 100 -1.43 -1.08 7.59
C VAL A 100 -0.11 -1.27 8.30
N THR A 101 0.66 -2.27 7.86
CA THR A 101 2.01 -2.51 8.40
C THR A 101 3.03 -2.73 7.29
N THR A 102 4.29 -2.47 7.62
CA THR A 102 5.44 -2.90 6.81
C THR A 102 6.41 -3.70 7.67
N HIS A 103 6.96 -4.74 7.11
CA HIS A 103 7.89 -5.63 7.79
C HIS A 103 9.06 -5.98 6.88
N LYS A 104 10.28 -5.86 7.38
CA LYS A 104 11.48 -6.29 6.66
C LYS A 104 11.67 -7.78 6.82
N PHE A 105 11.77 -8.49 5.70
CA PHE A 105 12.00 -9.92 5.67
C PHE A 105 13.15 -10.25 4.72
N GLY A 106 14.30 -10.63 5.29
CA GLY A 106 15.51 -10.80 4.52
C GLY A 106 15.92 -9.51 3.83
N LYS A 107 16.04 -9.54 2.49
CA LYS A 107 16.31 -8.35 1.65
C LYS A 107 15.05 -7.64 1.19
N GLY A 108 13.89 -8.26 1.34
CA GLY A 108 12.61 -7.76 0.84
C GLY A 108 11.74 -7.13 1.91
N THR A 109 10.47 -6.92 1.54
CA THR A 109 9.50 -6.25 2.40
C THR A 109 8.13 -6.91 2.25
N GLY A 110 7.52 -7.25 3.39
CA GLY A 110 6.11 -7.57 3.50
C GLY A 110 5.30 -6.33 3.87
N VAL A 111 4.13 -6.19 3.29
CA VAL A 111 3.15 -5.15 3.61
C VAL A 111 1.81 -5.83 3.88
N TYR A 112 1.18 -5.48 4.97
CA TYR A 112 -0.18 -5.88 5.27
C TYR A 112 -1.12 -4.68 5.16
N MET A 113 -2.28 -4.91 4.59
CA MET A 113 -3.39 -3.96 4.53
C MET A 113 -4.68 -4.69 4.91
N SER A 114 -5.32 -4.28 6.00
CA SER A 114 -6.46 -5.00 6.59
C SER A 114 -7.71 -4.99 5.70
N SER A 115 -7.88 -3.95 4.89
CA SER A 115 -8.96 -3.83 3.93
C SER A 115 -8.56 -2.92 2.78
N PHE A 116 -9.19 -3.10 1.63
CA PHE A 116 -9.02 -2.20 0.50
C PHE A 116 -10.37 -1.98 -0.20
N LYS A 117 -10.71 -0.73 -0.35
CA LYS A 117 -11.85 -0.29 -1.15
C LYS A 117 -11.34 0.69 -2.19
N HIS A 118 -11.64 0.44 -3.46
CA HIS A 118 -11.27 1.36 -4.52
C HIS A 118 -11.84 2.75 -4.31
N GLY A 119 -11.03 3.76 -4.54
CA GLY A 119 -11.33 5.17 -4.44
C GLY A 119 -10.02 5.95 -4.62
N GLU A 120 -10.10 7.20 -4.94
CA GLU A 120 -8.96 8.03 -5.37
C GLU A 120 -7.85 8.03 -4.29
N VAL A 121 -8.21 8.32 -3.06
CA VAL A 121 -7.28 8.37 -1.92
C VAL A 121 -6.70 6.99 -1.60
N ASN A 122 -7.54 5.95 -1.59
CA ASN A 122 -7.09 4.59 -1.30
C ASN A 122 -6.19 4.03 -2.41
N ASN A 123 -6.47 4.36 -3.67
CA ASN A 123 -5.62 3.98 -4.80
C ASN A 123 -4.23 4.65 -4.68
N ARG A 124 -4.18 5.92 -4.26
CA ARG A 124 -2.94 6.61 -3.98
C ARG A 124 -2.18 5.95 -2.82
N THR A 125 -2.86 5.59 -1.74
CA THR A 125 -2.27 4.83 -0.62
C THR A 125 -1.67 3.50 -1.10
N LEU A 126 -2.39 2.75 -1.93
CA LEU A 126 -1.87 1.49 -2.48
C LEU A 126 -0.61 1.72 -3.34
N LEU A 127 -0.60 2.74 -4.19
CA LEU A 127 0.58 3.12 -4.98
C LEU A 127 1.76 3.46 -4.06
N ASN A 128 1.55 4.27 -3.04
CA ASN A 128 2.59 4.64 -2.08
C ASN A 128 3.14 3.41 -1.33
N LEU A 129 2.28 2.46 -0.96
CA LEU A 129 2.69 1.20 -0.34
C LEU A 129 3.52 0.32 -1.30
N ILE A 130 3.15 0.27 -2.59
CA ILE A 130 3.93 -0.44 -3.61
C ILE A 130 5.33 0.17 -3.73
N LEU A 131 5.43 1.50 -3.84
CA LEU A 131 6.71 2.20 -3.93
C LEU A 131 7.55 1.99 -2.67
N THR A 132 6.95 2.15 -1.49
CA THR A 132 7.62 1.91 -0.20
C THR A 132 8.15 0.49 -0.07
N ALA A 133 7.34 -0.50 -0.45
CA ALA A 133 7.73 -1.90 -0.42
C ALA A 133 8.87 -2.22 -1.39
N ALA A 134 8.90 -1.55 -2.55
CA ALA A 134 9.98 -1.65 -3.53
C ALA A 134 11.25 -0.87 -3.11
N GLY A 135 11.19 -0.08 -2.03
CA GLY A 135 12.30 0.78 -1.60
C GLY A 135 12.43 2.08 -2.40
N GLU A 136 11.39 2.44 -3.13
CA GLU A 136 11.32 3.66 -3.94
C GLU A 136 10.71 4.82 -3.15
N SER A 137 11.03 6.04 -3.55
CA SER A 137 10.41 7.25 -3.00
C SER A 137 8.94 7.33 -3.40
N THR A 138 8.08 7.79 -2.50
CA THR A 138 6.69 8.15 -2.84
C THR A 138 6.60 9.49 -3.57
N ASP A 139 7.66 10.30 -3.51
CA ASP A 139 7.78 11.56 -4.25
C ASP A 139 8.27 11.28 -5.68
N GLN A 140 7.35 10.89 -6.55
CA GLN A 140 7.61 10.53 -7.94
C GLN A 140 7.44 11.72 -8.88
N LYS A 141 8.31 11.81 -9.92
CA LYS A 141 8.07 12.68 -11.06
C LYS A 141 6.96 12.09 -11.95
N TYR A 142 6.32 12.97 -12.69
CA TYR A 142 5.24 12.61 -13.62
C TYR A 142 4.02 11.97 -12.97
N LEU A 143 3.82 12.27 -11.68
CA LEU A 143 2.65 11.94 -10.90
C LEU A 143 2.01 13.25 -10.41
N THR A 144 0.69 13.35 -10.49
CA THR A 144 -0.03 14.52 -9.97
C THR A 144 -0.07 14.53 -8.45
N ASP A 145 -0.07 15.69 -7.83
CA ASP A 145 -0.28 15.86 -6.39
C ASP A 145 -1.76 15.70 -5.97
N ASN A 146 -2.69 15.86 -6.93
CA ASN A 146 -4.14 15.79 -6.70
C ASN A 146 -4.70 14.41 -7.08
N VAL A 147 -5.29 13.71 -6.12
CA VAL A 147 -5.82 12.35 -6.27
C VAL A 147 -6.99 12.22 -7.27
N ASN A 148 -7.66 13.33 -7.57
CA ASN A 148 -8.75 13.37 -8.56
C ASN A 148 -8.24 13.56 -10.00
N THR A 149 -6.93 13.61 -10.19
CA THR A 149 -6.31 13.82 -11.49
C THR A 149 -5.31 12.74 -11.82
N GLU A 150 -5.10 12.51 -13.11
CA GLU A 150 -4.10 11.59 -13.64
C GLU A 150 -3.12 12.34 -14.53
N CYS A 151 -1.90 11.82 -14.64
CA CYS A 151 -0.90 12.32 -15.55
C CYS A 151 -0.26 11.18 -16.34
N CYS A 152 -0.20 11.34 -17.66
CA CYS A 152 0.55 10.47 -18.56
C CYS A 152 1.68 11.29 -19.19
N TYR A 153 2.92 10.79 -19.06
CA TYR A 153 4.08 11.40 -19.69
C TYR A 153 4.46 10.69 -20.98
N TYR A 154 4.62 11.47 -22.04
CA TYR A 154 5.07 11.01 -23.37
C TYR A 154 6.46 11.56 -23.65
N PRO A 155 7.53 10.78 -23.39
CA PRO A 155 8.90 11.27 -23.44
C PRO A 155 9.35 11.70 -24.85
N GLU A 156 8.92 11.00 -25.90
CA GLU A 156 9.28 11.34 -27.28
C GLU A 156 8.75 12.72 -27.71
N GLY A 157 7.51 13.03 -27.30
CA GLY A 157 6.87 14.31 -27.57
C GLY A 157 7.20 15.39 -26.53
N LYS A 158 7.85 15.05 -25.43
CA LYS A 158 8.02 15.89 -24.25
C LYS A 158 6.70 16.53 -23.79
N GLN A 159 5.68 15.71 -23.71
CA GLN A 159 4.32 16.15 -23.41
C GLN A 159 3.79 15.44 -22.16
N LEU A 160 3.03 16.18 -21.37
CA LEU A 160 2.15 15.64 -20.33
C LEU A 160 0.72 15.71 -20.82
N VAL A 161 -0.03 14.65 -20.60
CA VAL A 161 -1.48 14.66 -20.69
C VAL A 161 -2.00 14.61 -19.25
N VAL A 162 -2.66 15.67 -18.81
CA VAL A 162 -3.25 15.75 -17.47
C VAL A 162 -4.77 15.68 -17.60
N ILE A 163 -5.39 14.80 -16.83
CA ILE A 163 -6.81 14.47 -16.91
C ILE A 163 -7.46 14.75 -15.56
N ASN A 164 -8.58 15.43 -15.56
CA ASN A 164 -9.43 15.60 -14.39
C ASN A 164 -10.54 14.52 -14.41
N ASN A 165 -10.54 13.63 -13.43
CA ASN A 165 -11.54 12.57 -13.30
C ASN A 165 -12.74 12.96 -12.41
N ALA A 166 -12.75 14.19 -11.88
CA ALA A 166 -13.83 14.68 -11.03
C ALA A 166 -14.87 15.49 -11.81
N ASP A 167 -16.05 15.58 -11.25
CA ASP A 167 -17.17 16.39 -11.74
C ASP A 167 -17.08 17.89 -11.36
N THR A 168 -15.95 18.30 -10.79
CA THR A 168 -15.62 19.67 -10.37
C THR A 168 -14.28 20.09 -10.92
N GLU A 169 -14.04 21.41 -10.98
CA GLU A 169 -12.74 21.97 -11.34
C GLU A 169 -11.64 21.45 -10.39
N GLN A 170 -10.51 21.04 -10.95
CA GLN A 170 -9.35 20.57 -10.21
C GLN A 170 -8.09 21.32 -10.63
N THR A 171 -7.23 21.60 -9.66
CA THR A 171 -5.86 22.07 -9.92
C THR A 171 -4.89 20.97 -9.51
N ALA A 172 -3.95 20.68 -10.38
CA ALA A 172 -2.93 19.67 -10.17
C ALA A 172 -1.54 20.21 -10.51
N THR A 173 -0.55 19.81 -9.71
CA THR A 173 0.87 20.05 -9.96
C THR A 173 1.58 18.74 -10.25
N VAL A 174 2.36 18.72 -11.33
CA VAL A 174 3.17 17.58 -11.74
C VAL A 174 4.64 17.97 -11.66
N LYS A 175 5.43 17.27 -10.87
CA LYS A 175 6.89 17.39 -10.85
C LYS A 175 7.48 16.80 -12.12
N THR A 176 8.35 17.54 -12.79
CA THR A 176 9.00 17.07 -14.01
C THR A 176 10.50 17.40 -14.00
N ASP A 177 11.27 16.86 -14.96
CA ASP A 177 12.68 17.22 -15.16
C ASP A 177 12.84 18.66 -15.64
N ALA A 178 11.80 19.26 -16.24
CA ALA A 178 11.79 20.65 -16.69
C ALA A 178 11.17 21.63 -15.64
N GLY A 179 11.04 21.18 -14.37
CA GLY A 179 10.39 21.92 -13.30
C GLY A 179 8.91 21.57 -13.16
N ASP A 180 8.31 22.09 -12.11
CA ASP A 180 6.91 21.80 -11.77
C ASP A 180 5.95 22.45 -12.79
N LYS A 181 4.91 21.72 -13.15
CA LYS A 181 3.85 22.18 -14.06
C LYS A 181 2.52 22.15 -13.31
N THR A 182 1.90 23.32 -13.15
CA THR A 182 0.58 23.43 -12.54
C THR A 182 -0.45 23.72 -13.61
N VAL A 183 -1.54 22.97 -13.58
CA VAL A 183 -2.68 23.11 -14.50
C VAL A 183 -3.98 23.16 -13.71
N THR A 184 -4.96 23.91 -14.23
CA THR A 184 -6.33 23.92 -13.73
C THR A 184 -7.25 23.42 -14.85
N LEU A 185 -8.04 22.40 -14.54
CA LEU A 185 -8.89 21.69 -15.49
C LEU A 185 -10.35 21.79 -15.03
N SER A 186 -11.23 22.11 -15.94
CA SER A 186 -12.67 21.99 -15.69
C SER A 186 -13.07 20.55 -15.42
N ALA A 187 -14.31 20.31 -14.97
CA ALA A 187 -14.83 18.97 -14.73
C ALA A 187 -14.64 18.07 -15.95
N PHE A 188 -14.05 16.89 -15.76
CA PHE A 188 -13.79 15.87 -16.78
C PHE A 188 -12.96 16.35 -17.98
N ASP A 189 -12.19 17.42 -17.81
CA ASP A 189 -11.35 17.98 -18.87
C ASP A 189 -9.97 17.31 -18.96
N THR A 190 -9.34 17.50 -20.12
CA THR A 190 -8.00 16.98 -20.41
C THR A 190 -7.15 18.08 -21.04
N GLN A 191 -5.95 18.27 -20.51
CA GLN A 191 -5.00 19.24 -21.04
C GLN A 191 -3.68 18.58 -21.44
N ILE A 192 -3.16 19.00 -22.60
CA ILE A 192 -1.81 18.63 -23.06
C ILE A 192 -0.87 19.79 -22.72
N VAL A 193 0.18 19.48 -21.95
CA VAL A 193 1.20 20.44 -21.52
C VAL A 193 2.52 20.10 -22.20
N GLN A 194 3.11 21.04 -22.91
CA GLN A 194 4.43 20.89 -23.50
C GLN A 194 5.51 21.15 -22.44
N LEU A 195 6.54 20.28 -22.37
CA LEU A 195 7.67 20.38 -21.46
C LEU A 195 8.88 21.07 -22.09
#